data_7ceb9a14c2108b1f45fdd144953f469e
#
_entry.id   7ceb9a14c2108b1f45fdd144953f469e
#
_cell.length_a   1.000
_cell.length_b   1.000
_cell.length_c   1.000
_cell.angle_alpha   90.00
_cell.angle_beta   90.00
_cell.angle_gamma   90.00
#
_symmetry.space_group_name_H-M   'P 1'
#
loop_
_entity.id
_entity.type
_entity.pdbx_description
1 polymer ?
#
loop_
_entity_poly.entity_id
_entity_poly.type
_entity_poly.pdbx_seq_one_letter_code
_entity_poly.pdbx_strand_id
1 'polypeptide(L)'
;PLLFQQDYESGVGLQGMTPFPKEMALGAANSPELAYKYGKSVALECRSLGINWVLHPVADLNMNPLNPIVNTRSVSDNPEKAVCLLSEQIKGLQDNSVAATIKHFPGDGVDYRDQHLMTTVNSLSEEMWKQYHGKVFAELIKKGVACIMPGHITLPFYQKERINGYLPPATLSHELLTGLLKKEMHFNGVVVSDAMTMAGFRGWYKNDLEGQVASFLAGVDILLWPSYEYMDTVEVRIQRGEIPMERLDDAVRRVWAMKERFGLLNKNRELIRPVSAEEKAEIREAAKEITERSITLVRDEDHKLPLSLEKDKKLLLVAVTPVAHKGNDRDFKRLQNLRDEFVKNGFEVDFRRNILYEDQGWQDNATEVYDKVIFLVARNTHTPFGPLQLWDDEAQSVWAANSMDKSKVIVISLGSPYIGNEYFERVKTYINTYSNDASTHSALLRILLGQLPFKGKSPVNLEHKLFTF
;
A
#
# COMPACT_ATOMS: atom_id res chain seq x y z
N PRO A 1 28.26 -0.75 13.39
CA PRO A 1 27.11 -1.60 13.02
C PRO A 1 26.33 -1.00 11.84
N LEU A 2 25.84 -1.87 10.94
CA LEU A 2 25.12 -1.46 9.75
C LEU A 2 23.63 -1.37 10.01
N LEU A 3 22.96 -0.51 9.26
CA LEU A 3 21.50 -0.49 9.10
C LEU A 3 21.16 -1.35 7.90
N PHE A 4 20.32 -2.37 8.11
CA PHE A 4 19.76 -3.22 7.06
C PHE A 4 18.28 -2.92 6.93
N GLN A 5 17.85 -2.46 5.77
CA GLN A 5 16.48 -2.02 5.52
C GLN A 5 15.81 -2.81 4.40
N GLN A 6 14.47 -2.86 4.47
CA GLN A 6 13.58 -3.39 3.43
C GLN A 6 12.20 -2.72 3.50
N ASP A 7 11.42 -2.80 2.43
CA ASP A 7 10.06 -2.22 2.40
C ASP A 7 9.06 -2.96 3.29
N TYR A 8 8.79 -4.22 3.02
CA TYR A 8 7.92 -5.13 3.79
C TYR A 8 6.53 -4.60 4.15
N GLU A 9 5.86 -3.95 3.20
CA GLU A 9 4.51 -3.38 3.37
C GLU A 9 3.38 -4.42 3.50
N SER A 10 3.63 -5.69 3.25
CA SER A 10 2.64 -6.78 3.37
C SER A 10 3.26 -8.00 4.03
N GLY A 11 3.93 -7.77 5.18
CA GLY A 11 4.78 -8.75 5.81
C GLY A 11 6.12 -8.91 5.09
N VAL A 12 6.98 -9.79 5.58
CA VAL A 12 8.35 -9.96 5.06
C VAL A 12 8.37 -10.55 3.64
N GLY A 13 7.34 -11.32 3.26
CA GLY A 13 7.13 -11.77 1.87
C GLY A 13 8.14 -12.75 1.32
N LEU A 14 9.07 -13.26 2.12
CA LEU A 14 10.04 -14.28 1.74
C LEU A 14 9.48 -15.69 1.99
N GLN A 15 10.04 -16.69 1.30
CA GLN A 15 9.66 -18.08 1.50
C GLN A 15 9.88 -18.50 2.96
N GLY A 16 8.86 -19.07 3.57
CA GLY A 16 8.88 -19.50 4.97
C GLY A 16 8.47 -18.43 5.98
N MET A 17 8.28 -17.18 5.56
CA MET A 17 7.73 -16.09 6.37
C MET A 17 6.21 -15.97 6.17
N THR A 18 5.56 -15.28 7.08
CA THR A 18 4.09 -15.15 7.06
C THR A 18 3.67 -14.01 6.13
N PRO A 19 2.88 -14.29 5.08
CA PRO A 19 2.29 -13.22 4.28
C PRO A 19 1.17 -12.53 5.07
N PHE A 20 1.15 -11.21 5.01
CA PHE A 20 0.05 -10.40 5.51
C PHE A 20 -0.78 -9.83 4.34
N PRO A 21 -2.07 -9.54 4.55
CA PRO A 21 -2.85 -8.82 3.55
C PRO A 21 -2.32 -7.39 3.38
N LYS A 22 -2.81 -6.68 2.36
CA LYS A 22 -2.44 -5.28 2.13
C LYS A 22 -2.88 -4.38 3.29
N GLU A 23 -2.22 -3.24 3.46
CA GLU A 23 -2.48 -2.26 4.53
C GLU A 23 -3.96 -1.84 4.64
N MET A 24 -4.64 -1.71 3.50
CA MET A 24 -6.06 -1.38 3.48
C MET A 24 -6.93 -2.43 4.17
N ALA A 25 -6.53 -3.70 4.15
CA ALA A 25 -7.21 -4.75 4.92
C ALA A 25 -7.10 -4.51 6.43
N LEU A 26 -5.94 -4.04 6.92
CA LEU A 26 -5.80 -3.61 8.32
C LEU A 26 -6.75 -2.43 8.63
N GLY A 27 -6.85 -1.47 7.70
CA GLY A 27 -7.82 -0.37 7.78
C GLY A 27 -9.27 -0.85 7.86
N ALA A 28 -9.64 -1.87 7.08
CA ALA A 28 -10.98 -2.47 7.07
C ALA A 28 -11.27 -3.29 8.34
N ALA A 29 -10.27 -3.99 8.88
CA ALA A 29 -10.36 -4.69 10.17
C ALA A 29 -10.50 -3.73 11.35
N ASN A 30 -10.01 -2.50 11.23
CA ASN A 30 -10.15 -1.38 12.14
C ASN A 30 -9.87 -1.72 13.61
N SER A 31 -8.73 -2.35 13.87
CA SER A 31 -8.33 -2.77 15.22
C SER A 31 -6.90 -2.29 15.54
N PRO A 32 -6.76 -1.35 16.50
CA PRO A 32 -5.44 -0.91 16.96
C PRO A 32 -4.59 -2.05 17.52
N GLU A 33 -5.22 -3.02 18.21
CA GLU A 33 -4.52 -4.22 18.70
C GLU A 33 -3.92 -5.04 17.57
N LEU A 34 -4.68 -5.25 16.48
CA LEU A 34 -4.17 -5.97 15.30
C LEU A 34 -3.09 -5.17 14.57
N ALA A 35 -3.17 -3.84 14.57
CA ALA A 35 -2.12 -2.99 14.02
C ALA A 35 -0.81 -3.14 14.81
N TYR A 36 -0.86 -3.17 16.14
CA TYR A 36 0.30 -3.48 16.96
C TYR A 36 0.85 -4.89 16.69
N LYS A 37 -0.02 -5.91 16.67
CA LYS A 37 0.37 -7.30 16.37
C LYS A 37 1.02 -7.43 14.99
N TYR A 38 0.51 -6.69 14.01
CA TYR A 38 1.11 -6.64 12.67
C TYR A 38 2.53 -6.08 12.72
N GLY A 39 2.72 -4.89 13.31
CA GLY A 39 4.05 -4.29 13.46
C GLY A 39 5.04 -5.19 14.23
N LYS A 40 4.59 -5.79 15.36
CA LYS A 40 5.36 -6.78 16.13
C LYS A 40 5.77 -7.97 15.26
N SER A 41 4.85 -8.51 14.47
CA SER A 41 5.08 -9.69 13.62
C SER A 41 6.15 -9.41 12.56
N VAL A 42 6.04 -8.27 11.86
CA VAL A 42 7.05 -7.84 10.89
C VAL A 42 8.41 -7.67 11.56
N ALA A 43 8.46 -7.05 12.75
CA ALA A 43 9.72 -6.86 13.47
C ALA A 43 10.38 -8.18 13.88
N LEU A 44 9.62 -9.15 14.37
CA LEU A 44 10.15 -10.45 14.78
C LEU A 44 10.75 -11.22 13.58
N GLU A 45 10.04 -11.24 12.45
CA GLU A 45 10.55 -11.86 11.22
C GLU A 45 11.76 -11.09 10.65
N CYS A 46 11.74 -9.76 10.65
CA CYS A 46 12.89 -8.92 10.25
C CYS A 46 14.14 -9.24 11.08
N ARG A 47 14.01 -9.29 12.40
CA ARG A 47 15.12 -9.60 13.29
C ARG A 47 15.72 -10.99 13.08
N SER A 48 14.89 -11.95 12.65
CA SER A 48 15.37 -13.29 12.31
C SER A 48 16.23 -13.33 11.04
N LEU A 49 16.19 -12.25 10.26
CA LEU A 49 16.99 -12.05 9.04
C LEU A 49 18.12 -11.02 9.25
N GLY A 50 18.28 -10.48 10.47
CA GLY A 50 19.23 -9.42 10.75
C GLY A 50 18.80 -8.03 10.27
N ILE A 51 17.57 -7.87 9.78
CA ILE A 51 16.99 -6.60 9.36
C ILE A 51 16.55 -5.81 10.59
N ASN A 52 16.92 -4.54 10.66
CA ASN A 52 16.71 -3.68 11.83
C ASN A 52 16.00 -2.36 11.49
N TRP A 53 15.57 -2.22 10.25
CA TRP A 53 14.89 -1.04 9.76
C TRP A 53 13.94 -1.41 8.61
N VAL A 54 12.72 -0.89 8.62
CA VAL A 54 11.75 -1.06 7.54
C VAL A 54 11.29 0.28 6.98
N LEU A 55 11.10 0.34 5.65
CA LEU A 55 10.56 1.50 4.94
C LEU A 55 9.03 1.44 4.93
N HIS A 56 8.46 1.38 6.10
CA HIS A 56 7.06 1.08 6.39
C HIS A 56 6.69 1.63 7.79
N PRO A 57 5.45 2.11 8.07
CA PRO A 57 4.24 2.04 7.23
C PRO A 57 4.04 3.21 6.25
N VAL A 58 3.09 3.02 5.32
CA VAL A 58 2.63 4.08 4.41
C VAL A 58 1.64 4.98 5.15
N ALA A 59 2.00 6.26 5.30
CA ALA A 59 1.22 7.29 5.99
C ALA A 59 0.37 8.16 5.03
N ASP A 60 0.41 7.85 3.75
CA ASP A 60 -0.41 8.49 2.73
C ASP A 60 -1.90 8.22 2.93
N LEU A 61 -2.74 9.12 2.46
CA LEU A 61 -4.20 9.00 2.54
C LEU A 61 -4.82 8.82 1.16
N ASN A 62 -5.83 7.95 1.05
CA ASN A 62 -6.56 7.72 -0.19
C ASN A 62 -7.56 8.85 -0.49
N MET A 63 -7.07 10.03 -0.85
CA MET A 63 -7.91 11.19 -1.16
C MET A 63 -8.42 11.20 -2.60
N ASN A 64 -7.72 10.50 -3.50
CA ASN A 64 -8.08 10.39 -4.90
C ASN A 64 -8.11 8.92 -5.33
N PRO A 65 -9.28 8.33 -5.65
CA PRO A 65 -9.40 6.96 -6.12
C PRO A 65 -8.56 6.64 -7.38
N LEU A 66 -8.24 7.65 -8.19
CA LEU A 66 -7.39 7.50 -9.38
C LEU A 66 -5.89 7.50 -9.06
N ASN A 67 -5.49 7.75 -7.82
CA ASN A 67 -4.07 7.69 -7.48
C ASN A 67 -3.52 6.27 -7.71
N PRO A 68 -2.46 6.10 -8.52
CA PRO A 68 -1.96 4.79 -8.90
C PRO A 68 -1.01 4.17 -7.86
N ILE A 69 -0.64 4.90 -6.81
CA ILE A 69 0.42 4.50 -5.88
C ILE A 69 -0.13 4.08 -4.53
N VAL A 70 -1.05 4.87 -3.97
CA VAL A 70 -1.52 4.70 -2.60
C VAL A 70 -2.50 3.53 -2.51
N ASN A 71 -3.72 3.69 -2.98
CA ASN A 71 -4.77 2.66 -3.05
C ASN A 71 -4.70 1.67 -1.86
N THR A 72 -4.52 0.36 -2.12
CA THR A 72 -4.46 -0.69 -1.08
C THR A 72 -3.21 -0.63 -0.18
N ARG A 73 -2.25 0.27 -0.44
CA ARG A 73 -1.08 0.50 0.41
C ARG A 73 -1.36 1.41 1.60
N SER A 74 -2.43 2.20 1.57
CA SER A 74 -2.86 3.06 2.68
C SER A 74 -3.93 2.39 3.53
N VAL A 75 -3.92 2.66 4.82
CA VAL A 75 -4.93 2.14 5.76
C VAL A 75 -6.29 2.84 5.63
N SER A 76 -6.34 4.09 5.13
CA SER A 76 -7.60 4.89 5.08
C SER A 76 -7.45 6.18 4.26
N ASP A 77 -8.59 6.82 3.99
CA ASP A 77 -8.71 8.24 3.58
C ASP A 77 -8.93 9.17 4.79
N ASN A 78 -9.21 8.62 5.96
CA ASN A 78 -9.51 9.36 7.18
C ASN A 78 -8.25 9.53 8.05
N PRO A 79 -7.81 10.76 8.35
CA PRO A 79 -6.58 11.03 9.09
C PRO A 79 -6.60 10.51 10.53
N GLU A 80 -7.74 10.55 11.23
CA GLU A 80 -7.88 10.05 12.60
C GLU A 80 -7.69 8.55 12.67
N LYS A 81 -8.33 7.82 11.74
CA LYS A 81 -8.17 6.37 11.60
C LYS A 81 -6.74 6.01 11.26
N ALA A 82 -6.12 6.72 10.31
CA ALA A 82 -4.73 6.51 9.92
C ALA A 82 -3.79 6.72 11.12
N VAL A 83 -3.91 7.82 11.85
CA VAL A 83 -3.11 8.08 13.07
C VAL A 83 -3.30 6.95 14.08
N CYS A 84 -4.53 6.53 14.35
CA CYS A 84 -4.82 5.49 15.34
C CYS A 84 -4.13 4.16 14.99
N LEU A 85 -4.30 3.66 13.76
CA LEU A 85 -3.76 2.37 13.36
C LEU A 85 -2.24 2.42 13.16
N LEU A 86 -1.73 3.44 12.47
CA LEU A 86 -0.31 3.56 12.18
C LEU A 86 0.53 3.81 13.43
N SER A 87 0.00 4.52 14.44
CA SER A 87 0.70 4.68 15.73
C SER A 87 0.97 3.34 16.40
N GLU A 88 -0.02 2.44 16.42
CA GLU A 88 0.13 1.12 17.01
C GLU A 88 1.03 0.21 16.18
N GLN A 89 0.97 0.31 14.86
CA GLN A 89 1.87 -0.44 13.98
C GLN A 89 3.32 0.00 14.14
N ILE A 90 3.60 1.31 14.18
CA ILE A 90 4.93 1.87 14.48
C ILE A 90 5.40 1.39 15.86
N LYS A 91 4.51 1.43 16.85
CA LYS A 91 4.81 0.95 18.20
C LYS A 91 5.19 -0.53 18.19
N GLY A 92 4.42 -1.38 17.48
CA GLY A 92 4.72 -2.81 17.32
C GLY A 92 6.09 -3.08 16.71
N LEU A 93 6.49 -2.32 15.68
CA LEU A 93 7.81 -2.38 15.07
C LEU A 93 8.91 -1.95 16.05
N GLN A 94 8.78 -0.77 16.65
CA GLN A 94 9.84 -0.11 17.41
C GLN A 94 10.05 -0.72 18.80
N ASP A 95 8.99 -1.18 19.48
CA ASP A 95 9.09 -1.94 20.73
C ASP A 95 9.87 -3.26 20.54
N ASN A 96 9.90 -3.78 19.30
CA ASN A 96 10.64 -4.99 18.95
C ASN A 96 11.95 -4.70 18.21
N SER A 97 12.53 -3.52 18.44
CA SER A 97 13.87 -3.10 17.97
C SER A 97 14.05 -3.07 16.45
N VAL A 98 13.00 -2.74 15.71
CA VAL A 98 13.04 -2.45 14.27
C VAL A 98 12.56 -1.02 14.05
N ALA A 99 13.39 -0.20 13.42
CA ALA A 99 13.03 1.18 13.11
C ALA A 99 11.94 1.24 12.06
N ALA A 100 10.94 2.09 12.27
CA ALA A 100 9.85 2.33 11.32
C ALA A 100 10.11 3.60 10.51
N THR A 101 9.64 3.62 9.26
CA THR A 101 9.69 4.78 8.36
C THR A 101 8.30 5.08 7.84
N ILE A 102 7.75 6.25 8.13
CA ILE A 102 6.52 6.69 7.48
C ILE A 102 6.82 7.38 6.14
N LYS A 103 5.92 7.18 5.18
CA LYS A 103 6.09 7.67 3.80
C LYS A 103 4.75 7.95 3.13
N HIS A 104 4.70 8.84 2.13
CA HIS A 104 5.75 9.63 1.49
C HIS A 104 5.52 11.12 1.77
N PHE A 105 6.33 11.72 2.61
CA PHE A 105 6.17 13.15 2.95
C PHE A 105 6.32 14.05 1.70
N PRO A 106 5.48 15.07 1.46
CA PRO A 106 4.44 15.65 2.32
C PRO A 106 3.05 15.01 2.18
N GLY A 107 2.93 13.83 1.60
CA GLY A 107 1.71 13.05 1.44
C GLY A 107 1.34 12.78 -0.02
N ASP A 108 1.31 11.49 -0.40
CA ASP A 108 0.78 11.01 -1.68
C ASP A 108 -0.72 10.70 -1.54
N GLY A 109 -1.38 10.32 -2.64
CA GLY A 109 -2.80 9.97 -2.68
C GLY A 109 -3.72 11.09 -3.16
N VAL A 110 -3.18 12.24 -3.59
CA VAL A 110 -3.92 13.37 -4.15
C VAL A 110 -3.83 13.42 -5.67
N ASP A 111 -2.61 13.30 -6.21
CA ASP A 111 -2.35 13.31 -7.66
C ASP A 111 -2.79 11.97 -8.30
N TYR A 112 -3.30 12.02 -9.52
CA TYR A 112 -3.61 10.84 -10.34
C TYR A 112 -2.39 10.30 -11.11
N ARG A 113 -1.25 10.99 -11.01
CA ARG A 113 0.01 10.62 -11.67
C ARG A 113 0.91 9.83 -10.74
N ASP A 114 1.86 9.11 -11.34
CA ASP A 114 2.80 8.23 -10.62
C ASP A 114 4.15 8.93 -10.41
N GLN A 115 4.60 9.07 -9.16
CA GLN A 115 5.91 9.66 -8.83
C GLN A 115 7.10 8.80 -9.31
N HIS A 116 6.88 7.54 -9.69
CA HIS A 116 7.91 6.74 -10.36
C HIS A 116 8.20 7.23 -11.79
N LEU A 117 7.21 7.87 -12.43
CA LEU A 117 7.29 8.36 -13.81
C LEU A 117 7.59 9.86 -13.92
N MET A 118 7.15 10.65 -12.94
CA MET A 118 7.32 12.11 -12.94
C MET A 118 7.13 12.68 -11.55
N THR A 119 7.59 13.90 -11.32
CA THR A 119 7.27 14.63 -10.09
C THR A 119 5.76 14.85 -9.98
N THR A 120 5.18 14.45 -8.87
CA THR A 120 3.74 14.60 -8.57
C THR A 120 3.47 15.80 -7.67
N VAL A 121 2.19 16.11 -7.43
CA VAL A 121 1.77 17.31 -6.71
C VAL A 121 0.75 16.95 -5.63
N ASN A 122 1.05 17.30 -4.38
CA ASN A 122 0.00 17.43 -3.38
C ASN A 122 -0.63 18.82 -3.53
N SER A 123 -1.76 18.87 -4.23
CA SER A 123 -2.42 20.12 -4.62
C SER A 123 -3.41 20.65 -3.57
N LEU A 124 -3.41 20.09 -2.36
CA LEU A 124 -4.28 20.56 -1.28
C LEU A 124 -3.95 22.01 -0.89
N SER A 125 -4.96 22.76 -0.46
CA SER A 125 -4.75 24.03 0.21
C SER A 125 -4.01 23.83 1.54
N GLU A 126 -3.45 24.88 2.09
CA GLU A 126 -2.78 24.86 3.40
C GLU A 126 -3.69 24.29 4.50
N GLU A 127 -4.95 24.74 4.53
CA GLU A 127 -5.94 24.29 5.50
C GLU A 127 -6.23 22.79 5.36
N MET A 128 -6.50 22.33 4.15
CA MET A 128 -6.76 20.93 3.85
C MET A 128 -5.54 20.05 4.15
N TRP A 129 -4.34 20.49 3.75
CA TRP A 129 -3.13 19.73 4.04
C TRP A 129 -2.92 19.57 5.55
N LYS A 130 -3.09 20.65 6.33
CA LYS A 130 -2.99 20.61 7.80
C LYS A 130 -4.02 19.69 8.44
N GLN A 131 -5.23 19.63 7.88
CA GLN A 131 -6.30 18.78 8.37
C GLN A 131 -6.08 17.29 8.05
N TYR A 132 -5.44 16.97 6.94
CA TYR A 132 -5.25 15.61 6.44
C TYR A 132 -3.81 15.14 6.60
N HIS A 133 -2.97 15.25 5.56
CA HIS A 133 -1.59 14.73 5.59
C HIS A 133 -0.73 15.36 6.68
N GLY A 134 -0.77 16.68 6.82
CA GLY A 134 -0.03 17.41 7.85
C GLY A 134 -0.34 16.89 9.25
N LYS A 135 -1.63 16.60 9.54
CA LYS A 135 -2.07 16.02 10.82
C LYS A 135 -1.48 14.63 11.02
N VAL A 136 -1.55 13.75 10.01
CA VAL A 136 -1.01 12.38 10.11
C VAL A 136 0.48 12.42 10.40
N PHE A 137 1.28 13.16 9.63
CA PHE A 137 2.72 13.27 9.87
C PHE A 137 3.01 13.88 11.24
N ALA A 138 2.34 14.97 11.64
CA ALA A 138 2.58 15.62 12.92
C ALA A 138 2.28 14.70 14.12
N GLU A 139 1.17 13.98 14.09
CA GLU A 139 0.83 13.07 15.17
C GLU A 139 1.76 11.86 15.23
N LEU A 140 2.17 11.28 14.10
CA LEU A 140 3.12 10.16 14.07
C LEU A 140 4.55 10.60 14.49
N ILE A 141 4.95 11.84 14.21
CA ILE A 141 6.18 12.44 14.74
C ILE A 141 6.11 12.52 16.27
N LYS A 142 5.01 13.03 16.84
CA LYS A 142 4.80 13.09 18.29
C LYS A 142 4.81 11.70 18.95
N LYS A 143 4.36 10.65 18.23
CA LYS A 143 4.44 9.26 18.67
C LYS A 143 5.85 8.66 18.54
N GLY A 144 6.80 9.42 18.02
CA GLY A 144 8.22 9.06 18.01
C GLY A 144 8.60 8.09 16.90
N VAL A 145 8.04 8.24 15.71
CA VAL A 145 8.52 7.49 14.54
C VAL A 145 10.01 7.78 14.28
N ALA A 146 10.77 6.74 13.95
CA ALA A 146 12.22 6.85 13.80
C ALA A 146 12.67 7.53 12.51
N CYS A 147 11.96 7.27 11.41
CA CYS A 147 12.35 7.75 10.09
C CYS A 147 11.15 8.30 9.31
N ILE A 148 11.45 9.25 8.42
CA ILE A 148 10.49 9.76 7.42
C ILE A 148 11.13 9.70 6.04
N MET A 149 10.37 9.21 5.07
CA MET A 149 10.76 9.21 3.65
C MET A 149 9.98 10.29 2.90
N PRO A 150 10.64 11.32 2.39
CA PRO A 150 10.01 12.23 1.42
C PRO A 150 9.80 11.52 0.09
N GLY A 151 8.65 11.76 -0.53
CA GLY A 151 8.38 11.37 -1.91
C GLY A 151 8.90 12.39 -2.93
N HIS A 152 8.81 12.04 -4.21
CA HIS A 152 9.09 12.97 -5.30
C HIS A 152 7.85 13.82 -5.61
N ILE A 153 7.37 14.54 -4.60
CA ILE A 153 6.07 15.23 -4.53
C ILE A 153 6.29 16.69 -4.17
N THR A 154 5.65 17.60 -4.88
CA THR A 154 5.63 19.03 -4.55
C THR A 154 4.47 19.39 -3.63
N LEU A 155 4.63 20.48 -2.87
CA LEU A 155 3.58 21.07 -2.01
C LEU A 155 3.44 22.56 -2.31
N PRO A 156 2.66 22.95 -3.34
CA PRO A 156 2.69 24.28 -3.91
C PRO A 156 2.31 25.42 -2.96
N PHE A 157 1.40 25.21 -2.00
CA PHE A 157 1.02 26.26 -1.07
C PHE A 157 2.18 26.69 -0.14
N TYR A 158 3.13 25.79 0.10
CA TYR A 158 4.25 26.04 1.02
C TYR A 158 5.53 26.49 0.31
N GLN A 159 5.83 25.90 -0.85
CA GLN A 159 7.07 26.13 -1.58
C GLN A 159 7.08 27.44 -2.36
N LYS A 160 8.21 28.15 -2.31
CA LYS A 160 8.48 29.38 -3.07
C LYS A 160 9.68 29.23 -3.97
N GLU A 161 10.72 28.50 -3.48
CA GLU A 161 11.95 28.29 -4.22
C GLU A 161 11.71 27.39 -5.45
N ARG A 162 12.39 27.71 -6.53
CA ARG A 162 12.26 27.03 -7.81
C ARG A 162 13.61 26.57 -8.35
N ILE A 163 13.62 25.38 -8.94
CA ILE A 163 14.75 24.86 -9.72
C ILE A 163 14.32 24.89 -11.19
N ASN A 164 15.08 25.58 -12.02
CA ASN A 164 14.76 25.75 -13.46
C ASN A 164 13.33 26.25 -13.73
N GLY A 165 12.78 27.10 -12.85
CA GLY A 165 11.43 27.67 -12.98
C GLY A 165 10.30 26.79 -12.42
N TYR A 166 10.56 25.58 -11.95
CA TYR A 166 9.57 24.63 -11.41
C TYR A 166 9.76 24.41 -9.91
N LEU A 167 8.67 24.10 -9.21
CA LEU A 167 8.72 23.68 -7.80
C LEU A 167 9.39 22.32 -7.70
N PRO A 168 10.47 22.18 -6.92
CA PRO A 168 11.17 20.89 -6.77
C PRO A 168 10.35 19.91 -5.93
N PRO A 169 10.52 18.58 -6.13
CA PRO A 169 9.95 17.58 -5.24
C PRO A 169 10.50 17.70 -3.82
N ALA A 170 9.80 17.18 -2.84
CA ALA A 170 10.22 17.24 -1.43
C ALA A 170 11.65 16.73 -1.23
N THR A 171 12.08 15.70 -1.94
CA THR A 171 13.45 15.18 -1.93
C THR A 171 14.53 16.18 -2.35
N LEU A 172 14.15 17.30 -3.00
CA LEU A 172 15.05 18.38 -3.44
C LEU A 172 14.72 19.73 -2.79
N SER A 173 13.72 19.78 -1.90
CA SER A 173 13.23 21.06 -1.34
C SER A 173 13.75 21.28 0.07
N HIS A 174 14.67 22.25 0.22
CA HIS A 174 15.13 22.71 1.52
C HIS A 174 13.97 23.28 2.36
N GLU A 175 13.03 23.98 1.74
CA GLU A 175 11.84 24.51 2.42
C GLU A 175 11.05 23.39 3.07
N LEU A 176 10.78 22.27 2.33
CA LEU A 176 9.99 21.16 2.85
C LEU A 176 10.75 20.31 3.87
N LEU A 177 12.02 19.95 3.62
CA LEU A 177 12.75 19.04 4.49
C LEU A 177 13.35 19.74 5.71
N THR A 178 14.06 20.84 5.49
CA THR A 178 14.68 21.56 6.60
C THR A 178 13.72 22.56 7.24
N GLY A 179 12.95 23.29 6.43
CA GLY A 179 11.96 24.26 6.90
C GLY A 179 10.77 23.59 7.60
N LEU A 180 9.89 22.99 6.83
CA LEU A 180 8.65 22.43 7.34
C LEU A 180 8.88 21.22 8.24
N LEU A 181 9.54 20.16 7.72
CA LEU A 181 9.65 18.88 8.44
C LEU A 181 10.56 18.98 9.69
N LYS A 182 11.82 19.41 9.53
CA LYS A 182 12.77 19.41 10.64
C LYS A 182 12.52 20.55 11.62
N LYS A 183 12.26 21.79 11.15
CA LYS A 183 12.12 22.97 12.03
C LYS A 183 10.71 23.16 12.55
N GLU A 184 9.69 23.25 11.68
CA GLU A 184 8.32 23.57 12.12
C GLU A 184 7.60 22.36 12.73
N MET A 185 7.73 21.17 12.13
CA MET A 185 7.14 19.95 12.68
C MET A 185 8.02 19.26 13.75
N HIS A 186 9.21 19.82 14.02
CA HIS A 186 10.16 19.33 15.04
C HIS A 186 10.60 17.87 14.86
N PHE A 187 10.74 17.41 13.62
CA PHE A 187 11.20 16.06 13.37
C PHE A 187 12.71 15.90 13.62
N ASN A 188 13.04 15.10 14.63
CA ASN A 188 14.41 14.84 15.04
C ASN A 188 14.97 13.48 14.61
N GLY A 189 14.17 12.65 13.91
CA GLY A 189 14.61 11.36 13.38
C GLY A 189 15.37 11.48 12.06
N VAL A 190 15.56 10.34 11.39
CA VAL A 190 16.31 10.23 10.13
C VAL A 190 15.38 10.52 8.94
N VAL A 191 15.81 11.36 8.02
CA VAL A 191 15.19 11.56 6.72
C VAL A 191 15.91 10.68 5.70
N VAL A 192 15.18 9.68 5.17
CA VAL A 192 15.71 8.77 4.13
C VAL A 192 15.00 9.08 2.81
N SER A 193 15.73 9.23 1.72
CA SER A 193 15.10 9.50 0.42
C SER A 193 14.21 8.36 -0.05
N ASP A 194 13.24 8.64 -0.92
CA ASP A 194 12.74 7.64 -1.84
C ASP A 194 13.82 7.28 -2.88
N ALA A 195 13.55 6.31 -3.73
CA ALA A 195 14.52 5.77 -4.68
C ALA A 195 15.05 6.84 -5.65
N MET A 196 16.35 7.11 -5.60
CA MET A 196 17.01 8.11 -6.46
C MET A 196 17.02 7.74 -7.94
N THR A 197 16.55 6.54 -8.28
CA THR A 197 16.43 6.06 -9.66
C THR A 197 15.05 6.37 -10.28
N MET A 198 14.09 6.86 -9.51
CA MET A 198 12.75 7.23 -9.99
C MET A 198 12.78 8.47 -10.87
N ALA A 199 11.93 8.48 -11.93
CA ALA A 199 11.88 9.61 -12.85
C ALA A 199 11.28 10.90 -12.23
N GLY A 200 10.55 10.79 -11.13
CA GLY A 200 10.11 11.96 -10.34
C GLY A 200 11.25 12.75 -9.71
N PHE A 201 12.41 12.10 -9.52
CA PHE A 201 13.64 12.72 -9.04
C PHE A 201 14.62 13.06 -10.17
N ARG A 202 14.77 12.17 -11.16
CA ARG A 202 15.76 12.32 -12.22
C ARG A 202 15.40 13.49 -13.17
N GLY A 203 16.42 14.08 -13.78
CA GLY A 203 16.23 15.16 -14.75
C GLY A 203 16.10 16.58 -14.18
N TRP A 204 16.05 16.74 -12.85
CA TRP A 204 16.06 18.05 -12.21
C TRP A 204 17.42 18.76 -12.30
N TYR A 205 18.48 18.00 -12.37
CA TYR A 205 19.85 18.46 -12.51
C TYR A 205 20.51 17.85 -13.76
N LYS A 206 21.67 18.38 -14.12
CA LYS A 206 22.44 17.95 -15.30
C LYS A 206 22.77 16.44 -15.29
N ASN A 207 22.94 15.89 -14.10
CA ASN A 207 23.15 14.46 -13.86
C ASN A 207 22.61 14.06 -12.49
N ASP A 208 22.46 12.76 -12.26
CA ASP A 208 21.90 12.21 -11.01
C ASP A 208 22.76 12.57 -9.79
N LEU A 209 24.08 12.62 -9.93
CA LEU A 209 25.00 12.91 -8.82
C LEU A 209 24.82 14.34 -8.27
N GLU A 210 24.65 15.33 -9.15
CA GLU A 210 24.32 16.70 -8.74
C GLU A 210 22.98 16.79 -7.99
N GLY A 211 21.97 16.06 -8.48
CA GLY A 211 20.68 15.94 -7.80
C GLY A 211 20.80 15.29 -6.42
N GLN A 212 21.61 14.26 -6.30
CA GLN A 212 21.85 13.55 -5.02
C GLN A 212 22.53 14.45 -3.99
N VAL A 213 23.53 15.23 -4.42
CA VAL A 213 24.17 16.25 -3.56
C VAL A 213 23.17 17.34 -3.15
N ALA A 214 22.35 17.81 -4.09
CA ALA A 214 21.29 18.78 -3.80
C ALA A 214 20.25 18.21 -2.80
N SER A 215 19.90 16.94 -2.92
CA SER A 215 19.02 16.25 -1.97
C SER A 215 19.61 16.19 -0.55
N PHE A 216 20.92 15.90 -0.44
CA PHE A 216 21.61 15.96 0.85
C PHE A 216 21.58 17.38 1.44
N LEU A 217 21.86 18.40 0.65
CA LEU A 217 21.80 19.80 1.08
C LEU A 217 20.37 20.24 1.45
N ALA A 218 19.34 19.70 0.78
CA ALA A 218 17.94 19.96 1.12
C ALA A 218 17.53 19.42 2.50
N GLY A 219 18.21 18.37 3.00
CA GLY A 219 17.95 17.83 4.33
C GLY A 219 17.79 16.31 4.40
N VAL A 220 17.98 15.56 3.30
CA VAL A 220 18.00 14.10 3.32
C VAL A 220 19.26 13.61 4.04
N ASP A 221 19.13 12.68 4.97
CA ASP A 221 20.25 12.16 5.79
C ASP A 221 20.81 10.84 5.24
N ILE A 222 19.96 10.02 4.60
CA ILE A 222 20.35 8.76 3.95
C ILE A 222 19.71 8.70 2.57
N LEU A 223 20.48 8.37 1.54
CA LEU A 223 20.00 8.23 0.17
C LEU A 223 19.84 6.74 -0.18
N LEU A 224 18.73 6.40 -0.85
CA LEU A 224 18.49 5.07 -1.41
C LEU A 224 19.03 4.99 -2.84
N TRP A 225 19.90 4.02 -3.10
CA TRP A 225 20.53 3.75 -4.40
C TRP A 225 21.25 4.97 -5.00
N PRO A 226 22.18 5.61 -4.24
CA PRO A 226 22.97 6.69 -4.80
C PRO A 226 23.97 6.16 -5.85
N SER A 227 24.51 7.07 -6.66
CA SER A 227 25.63 6.78 -7.57
C SER A 227 26.87 6.33 -6.79
N TYR A 228 27.72 5.52 -7.40
CA TYR A 228 28.95 5.01 -6.75
C TYR A 228 29.87 6.15 -6.29
N GLU A 229 29.95 7.21 -7.08
CA GLU A 229 30.79 8.38 -6.83
C GLU A 229 30.23 9.35 -5.79
N TYR A 230 29.04 9.07 -5.24
CA TYR A 230 28.34 9.99 -4.34
C TYR A 230 29.15 10.32 -3.08
N MET A 231 29.71 9.32 -2.41
CA MET A 231 30.45 9.51 -1.16
C MET A 231 31.72 10.33 -1.40
N ASP A 232 32.50 9.98 -2.41
CA ASP A 232 33.73 10.69 -2.77
C ASP A 232 33.46 12.15 -3.15
N THR A 233 32.34 12.37 -3.89
CA THR A 233 31.90 13.71 -4.29
C THR A 233 31.52 14.57 -3.08
N VAL A 234 30.78 14.01 -2.14
CA VAL A 234 30.38 14.72 -0.91
C VAL A 234 31.62 15.08 -0.09
N GLU A 235 32.56 14.15 0.07
CA GLU A 235 33.81 14.40 0.78
C GLU A 235 34.61 15.56 0.15
N VAL A 236 34.82 15.52 -1.17
CA VAL A 236 35.53 16.57 -1.90
C VAL A 236 34.82 17.93 -1.75
N ARG A 237 33.49 17.97 -1.85
CA ARG A 237 32.74 19.21 -1.72
C ARG A 237 32.73 19.79 -0.32
N ILE A 238 32.80 18.95 0.73
CA ILE A 238 33.02 19.40 2.11
C ILE A 238 34.40 20.03 2.25
N GLN A 239 35.43 19.36 1.74
CA GLN A 239 36.82 19.89 1.80
C GLN A 239 36.97 21.24 1.08
N ARG A 240 36.16 21.49 0.05
CA ARG A 240 36.11 22.78 -0.68
C ARG A 240 35.20 23.83 -0.03
N GLY A 241 34.48 23.48 1.04
CA GLY A 241 33.50 24.37 1.68
C GLY A 241 32.19 24.56 0.90
N GLU A 242 31.96 23.75 -0.14
CA GLU A 242 30.71 23.77 -0.93
C GLU A 242 29.53 23.12 -0.19
N ILE A 243 29.81 22.16 0.69
CA ILE A 243 28.87 21.56 1.63
C ILE A 243 29.30 21.96 3.05
N PRO A 244 28.44 22.62 3.83
CA PRO A 244 28.70 22.97 5.22
C PRO A 244 28.92 21.70 6.09
N MET A 245 29.96 21.70 6.94
CA MET A 245 30.22 20.59 7.84
C MET A 245 29.05 20.32 8.79
N GLU A 246 28.34 21.37 9.21
CA GLU A 246 27.18 21.29 10.07
C GLU A 246 26.07 20.43 9.46
N ARG A 247 25.96 20.38 8.10
CA ARG A 247 25.00 19.52 7.41
C ARG A 247 25.37 18.04 7.54
N LEU A 248 26.67 17.72 7.43
CA LEU A 248 27.15 16.36 7.67
C LEU A 248 26.97 15.96 9.13
N ASP A 249 27.33 16.84 10.06
CA ASP A 249 27.18 16.60 11.50
C ASP A 249 25.71 16.37 11.88
N ASP A 250 24.75 17.10 11.28
CA ASP A 250 23.33 16.88 11.50
C ASP A 250 22.90 15.47 11.04
N ALA A 251 23.29 15.06 9.83
CA ALA A 251 22.96 13.73 9.31
C ALA A 251 23.57 12.62 10.16
N VAL A 252 24.84 12.73 10.47
CA VAL A 252 25.57 11.75 11.29
C VAL A 252 24.93 11.62 12.67
N ARG A 253 24.65 12.73 13.35
CA ARG A 253 24.00 12.74 14.67
C ARG A 253 22.66 12.03 14.65
N ARG A 254 21.81 12.27 13.65
CA ARG A 254 20.51 11.59 13.49
C ARG A 254 20.66 10.09 13.28
N VAL A 255 21.57 9.69 12.42
CA VAL A 255 21.85 8.26 12.16
C VAL A 255 22.43 7.57 13.40
N TRP A 256 23.34 8.22 14.13
CA TRP A 256 23.88 7.68 15.38
C TRP A 256 22.81 7.55 16.47
N ALA A 257 21.99 8.57 16.67
CA ALA A 257 20.87 8.53 17.61
C ALA A 257 19.89 7.39 17.29
N MET A 258 19.58 7.17 16.02
CA MET A 258 18.79 6.01 15.59
C MET A 258 19.48 4.69 15.93
N LYS A 259 20.78 4.54 15.61
CA LYS A 259 21.55 3.34 15.96
C LYS A 259 21.57 3.07 17.46
N GLU A 260 21.74 4.10 18.27
CA GLU A 260 21.69 3.99 19.74
C GLU A 260 20.31 3.55 20.23
N ARG A 261 19.25 4.25 19.79
CA ARG A 261 17.87 3.96 20.16
C ARG A 261 17.46 2.51 19.90
N PHE A 262 17.90 1.91 18.79
CA PHE A 262 17.59 0.53 18.44
C PHE A 262 18.67 -0.48 18.89
N GLY A 263 19.55 -0.07 19.82
CA GLY A 263 20.54 -0.93 20.44
C GLY A 263 21.65 -1.41 19.51
N LEU A 264 21.83 -0.78 18.34
CA LEU A 264 22.82 -1.21 17.35
C LEU A 264 24.26 -0.98 17.82
N LEU A 265 24.46 -0.05 18.76
CA LEU A 265 25.78 0.25 19.32
C LEU A 265 26.19 -0.73 20.43
N ASN A 266 25.29 -1.56 20.91
CA ASN A 266 25.61 -2.58 21.91
C ASN A 266 26.45 -3.71 21.27
N LYS A 267 27.68 -3.89 21.76
CA LYS A 267 28.62 -4.90 21.28
C LYS A 267 28.15 -6.35 21.54
N ASN A 268 27.31 -6.55 22.57
CA ASN A 268 26.77 -7.85 22.94
C ASN A 268 25.38 -8.13 22.32
N ARG A 269 24.95 -7.33 21.35
CA ARG A 269 23.69 -7.50 20.69
C ARG A 269 23.65 -8.79 19.88
N GLU A 270 22.57 -9.54 20.01
CA GLU A 270 22.24 -10.64 19.11
C GLU A 270 21.87 -10.07 17.73
N LEU A 271 22.66 -10.37 16.70
CA LEU A 271 22.45 -9.84 15.34
C LEU A 271 21.24 -10.49 14.66
N ILE A 272 21.06 -11.78 14.85
CA ILE A 272 19.99 -12.59 14.28
C ILE A 272 19.29 -13.30 15.42
N ARG A 273 18.00 -13.02 15.61
CA ARG A 273 17.17 -13.65 16.63
C ARG A 273 16.13 -14.54 15.95
N PRO A 274 16.25 -15.88 16.05
CA PRO A 274 15.24 -16.79 15.49
C PRO A 274 13.85 -16.54 16.07
N VAL A 275 12.83 -16.67 15.23
CA VAL A 275 11.43 -16.64 15.68
C VAL A 275 11.06 -17.98 16.31
N SER A 276 10.56 -17.97 17.54
CA SER A 276 10.16 -19.20 18.25
C SER A 276 8.92 -19.85 17.61
N ALA A 277 8.58 -21.07 17.99
CA ALA A 277 7.40 -21.77 17.51
C ALA A 277 6.11 -21.04 17.95
N GLU A 278 6.08 -20.54 19.18
CA GLU A 278 4.98 -19.78 19.75
C GLU A 278 4.80 -18.45 19.01
N GLU A 279 5.89 -17.71 18.78
CA GLU A 279 5.86 -16.45 18.02
C GLU A 279 5.37 -16.68 16.58
N LYS A 280 5.81 -17.76 15.92
CA LYS A 280 5.31 -18.13 14.58
C LYS A 280 3.81 -18.40 14.58
N ALA A 281 3.28 -19.00 15.64
CA ALA A 281 1.85 -19.23 15.79
C ALA A 281 1.10 -17.91 15.99
N GLU A 282 1.60 -17.01 16.85
CA GLU A 282 1.04 -15.66 17.04
C GLU A 282 1.02 -14.84 15.75
N ILE A 283 2.12 -14.86 14.98
CA ILE A 283 2.25 -14.15 13.70
C ILE A 283 1.20 -14.66 12.70
N ARG A 284 1.07 -15.98 12.55
CA ARG A 284 0.06 -16.58 11.66
C ARG A 284 -1.36 -16.25 12.08
N GLU A 285 -1.65 -16.28 13.39
CA GLU A 285 -2.99 -15.96 13.88
C GLU A 285 -3.31 -14.47 13.66
N ALA A 286 -2.34 -13.56 13.87
CA ALA A 286 -2.53 -12.14 13.58
C ALA A 286 -2.84 -11.89 12.10
N ALA A 287 -2.08 -12.50 11.18
CA ALA A 287 -2.32 -12.38 9.74
C ALA A 287 -3.71 -12.92 9.35
N LYS A 288 -4.09 -14.09 9.90
CA LYS A 288 -5.40 -14.70 9.68
C LYS A 288 -6.53 -13.82 10.23
N GLU A 289 -6.42 -13.33 11.46
CA GLU A 289 -7.45 -12.48 12.08
C GLU A 289 -7.65 -11.17 11.31
N ILE A 290 -6.57 -10.51 10.86
CA ILE A 290 -6.66 -9.31 10.02
C ILE A 290 -7.43 -9.65 8.74
N THR A 291 -7.07 -10.74 8.06
CA THR A 291 -7.70 -11.18 6.81
C THR A 291 -9.19 -11.47 7.00
N GLU A 292 -9.55 -12.27 8.00
CA GLU A 292 -10.95 -12.65 8.26
C GLU A 292 -11.82 -11.45 8.67
N ARG A 293 -11.24 -10.47 9.39
CA ARG A 293 -11.95 -9.27 9.84
C ARG A 293 -12.00 -8.16 8.80
N SER A 294 -11.20 -8.24 7.75
CA SER A 294 -11.14 -7.17 6.73
C SER A 294 -12.20 -7.31 5.64
N ILE A 295 -12.62 -8.52 5.30
CA ILE A 295 -13.53 -8.76 4.18
C ILE A 295 -14.86 -8.03 4.43
N THR A 296 -15.20 -7.16 3.48
CA THR A 296 -16.26 -6.18 3.60
C THR A 296 -17.39 -6.47 2.63
N LEU A 297 -18.59 -6.69 3.15
CA LEU A 297 -19.81 -6.67 2.36
C LEU A 297 -20.21 -5.21 2.15
N VAL A 298 -20.01 -4.69 0.94
CA VAL A 298 -20.35 -3.31 0.61
C VAL A 298 -21.87 -3.17 0.37
N ARG A 299 -22.46 -4.12 -0.33
CA ARG A 299 -23.91 -4.22 -0.56
C ARG A 299 -24.33 -5.65 -0.83
N ASP A 300 -25.53 -6.01 -0.43
CA ASP A 300 -26.26 -7.26 -0.76
C ASP A 300 -27.76 -7.00 -0.66
N GLU A 301 -28.29 -6.27 -1.65
CA GLU A 301 -29.66 -5.76 -1.66
C GLU A 301 -30.72 -6.89 -1.73
N ASP A 302 -30.39 -8.00 -2.41
CA ASP A 302 -31.28 -9.14 -2.59
C ASP A 302 -31.02 -10.29 -1.60
N HIS A 303 -30.16 -10.07 -0.59
CA HIS A 303 -29.79 -11.07 0.42
C HIS A 303 -29.36 -12.43 -0.17
N LYS A 304 -28.41 -12.39 -1.13
CA LYS A 304 -27.93 -13.59 -1.84
C LYS A 304 -26.95 -14.44 -1.03
N LEU A 305 -26.40 -13.87 0.02
CA LEU A 305 -25.42 -14.54 0.86
C LEU A 305 -26.05 -15.00 2.18
N PRO A 306 -25.60 -16.13 2.75
CA PRO A 306 -24.54 -17.01 2.25
C PRO A 306 -24.97 -17.88 1.08
N LEU A 307 -23.95 -18.37 0.32
CA LEU A 307 -24.19 -19.39 -0.74
C LEU A 307 -24.59 -20.74 -0.13
N SER A 308 -25.48 -21.45 -0.78
CA SER A 308 -25.99 -22.75 -0.35
C SER A 308 -25.88 -23.77 -1.48
N LEU A 309 -25.35 -24.97 -1.20
CA LEU A 309 -25.31 -26.06 -2.19
C LEU A 309 -26.69 -26.54 -2.66
N GLU A 310 -27.75 -26.27 -1.91
CA GLU A 310 -29.14 -26.60 -2.33
C GLU A 310 -29.65 -25.64 -3.41
N LYS A 311 -29.24 -24.36 -3.38
CA LYS A 311 -29.78 -23.30 -4.23
C LYS A 311 -28.78 -22.76 -5.25
N ASP A 312 -27.45 -22.86 -4.94
CA ASP A 312 -26.39 -22.18 -5.67
C ASP A 312 -25.32 -23.18 -6.11
N LYS A 313 -25.72 -24.41 -6.46
CA LYS A 313 -24.78 -25.52 -6.72
C LYS A 313 -23.91 -25.28 -7.95
N LYS A 314 -24.51 -24.73 -9.02
CA LYS A 314 -23.83 -24.54 -10.31
C LYS A 314 -23.39 -23.10 -10.47
N LEU A 315 -22.10 -22.88 -10.40
CA LEU A 315 -21.47 -21.57 -10.44
C LEU A 315 -20.70 -21.33 -11.74
N LEU A 316 -20.78 -20.10 -12.25
CA LEU A 316 -19.80 -19.56 -13.18
C LEU A 316 -18.90 -18.61 -12.41
N LEU A 317 -17.60 -18.89 -12.37
CA LEU A 317 -16.59 -17.96 -11.88
C LEU A 317 -15.88 -17.29 -13.06
N VAL A 318 -15.94 -15.97 -13.10
CA VAL A 318 -15.27 -15.13 -14.11
C VAL A 318 -14.09 -14.43 -13.49
N ALA A 319 -12.87 -14.84 -13.86
CA ALA A 319 -11.65 -14.18 -13.45
C ALA A 319 -11.43 -12.93 -14.32
N VAL A 320 -11.72 -11.75 -13.77
CA VAL A 320 -11.46 -10.47 -14.44
C VAL A 320 -10.04 -10.05 -14.14
N THR A 321 -9.15 -10.32 -15.09
CA THR A 321 -7.70 -10.05 -14.98
C THR A 321 -7.15 -9.63 -16.32
N PRO A 322 -6.12 -8.76 -16.36
CA PRO A 322 -5.44 -8.44 -17.60
C PRO A 322 -4.80 -9.69 -18.20
N VAL A 323 -4.81 -9.80 -19.52
CA VAL A 323 -4.02 -10.83 -20.19
C VAL A 323 -2.55 -10.48 -20.06
N ALA A 324 -1.79 -11.32 -19.37
CA ALA A 324 -0.41 -11.03 -19.05
C ALA A 324 0.46 -10.98 -20.30
N HIS A 325 1.16 -9.87 -20.48
CA HIS A 325 2.27 -9.81 -21.40
C HIS A 325 3.44 -10.64 -20.83
N LYS A 326 4.01 -11.53 -21.63
CA LYS A 326 5.19 -12.37 -21.27
C LYS A 326 4.98 -13.44 -20.20
N GLY A 327 3.78 -14.02 -20.09
CA GLY A 327 3.55 -15.25 -19.30
C GLY A 327 3.51 -15.09 -17.79
N ASN A 328 3.48 -13.88 -17.27
CA ASN A 328 3.31 -13.64 -15.83
C ASN A 328 1.82 -13.56 -15.45
N ASP A 329 1.18 -14.72 -15.36
CA ASP A 329 -0.23 -14.89 -15.04
C ASP A 329 -0.50 -15.13 -13.55
N ARG A 330 0.23 -14.46 -12.69
CA ARG A 330 0.20 -14.70 -11.25
C ARG A 330 -1.21 -14.58 -10.65
N ASP A 331 -1.94 -13.54 -11.00
CA ASP A 331 -3.27 -13.31 -10.45
C ASP A 331 -4.29 -14.30 -11.00
N PHE A 332 -4.24 -14.62 -12.29
CA PHE A 332 -5.09 -15.65 -12.87
C PHE A 332 -4.85 -17.03 -12.23
N LYS A 333 -3.57 -17.43 -12.04
CA LYS A 333 -3.23 -18.68 -11.33
C LYS A 333 -3.77 -18.73 -9.91
N ARG A 334 -3.74 -17.61 -9.18
CA ARG A 334 -4.33 -17.52 -7.84
C ARG A 334 -5.84 -17.76 -7.88
N LEU A 335 -6.53 -17.19 -8.87
CA LEU A 335 -7.97 -17.39 -9.05
C LEU A 335 -8.32 -18.81 -9.48
N GLN A 336 -7.45 -19.50 -10.21
CA GLN A 336 -7.61 -20.94 -10.48
C GLN A 336 -7.58 -21.75 -9.17
N ASN A 337 -6.68 -21.41 -8.24
CA ASN A 337 -6.64 -22.05 -6.93
C ASN A 337 -7.93 -21.78 -6.13
N LEU A 338 -8.46 -20.56 -6.18
CA LEU A 338 -9.74 -20.24 -5.56
C LEU A 338 -10.89 -21.06 -6.17
N ARG A 339 -10.94 -21.19 -7.51
CA ARG A 339 -11.88 -22.07 -8.20
C ARG A 339 -11.82 -23.51 -7.63
N ASP A 340 -10.60 -24.04 -7.47
CA ASP A 340 -10.41 -25.41 -6.95
C ASP A 340 -10.94 -25.55 -5.51
N GLU A 341 -10.85 -24.52 -4.70
CA GLU A 341 -11.44 -24.51 -3.35
C GLU A 341 -12.99 -24.53 -3.40
N PHE A 342 -13.65 -23.83 -4.33
CA PHE A 342 -15.08 -23.97 -4.53
C PHE A 342 -15.48 -25.40 -4.91
N VAL A 343 -14.76 -26.02 -5.84
CA VAL A 343 -15.00 -27.42 -6.27
C VAL A 343 -14.83 -28.40 -5.08
N LYS A 344 -13.79 -28.24 -4.28
CA LYS A 344 -13.59 -29.07 -3.07
C LYS A 344 -14.72 -28.94 -2.06
N ASN A 345 -15.39 -27.79 -2.02
CA ASN A 345 -16.55 -27.55 -1.16
C ASN A 345 -17.89 -28.00 -1.78
N GLY A 346 -17.87 -28.71 -2.91
CA GLY A 346 -19.03 -29.39 -3.50
C GLY A 346 -19.77 -28.60 -4.58
N PHE A 347 -19.27 -27.43 -4.99
CA PHE A 347 -19.87 -26.68 -6.11
C PHE A 347 -19.47 -27.29 -7.47
N GLU A 348 -20.38 -27.18 -8.43
CA GLU A 348 -20.13 -27.43 -9.84
C GLU A 348 -19.70 -26.09 -10.46
N VAL A 349 -18.44 -25.99 -10.87
CA VAL A 349 -17.83 -24.71 -11.24
C VAL A 349 -17.32 -24.73 -12.66
N ASP A 350 -17.91 -23.88 -13.49
CA ASP A 350 -17.29 -23.44 -14.73
C ASP A 350 -16.43 -22.20 -14.46
N PHE A 351 -15.25 -22.13 -15.06
CA PHE A 351 -14.28 -21.07 -14.82
C PHE A 351 -13.80 -20.46 -16.12
N ARG A 352 -13.93 -19.14 -16.24
CA ARG A 352 -13.48 -18.39 -17.41
C ARG A 352 -12.57 -17.24 -17.02
N ARG A 353 -11.62 -16.91 -17.91
CA ARG A 353 -10.88 -15.66 -17.86
C ARG A 353 -11.56 -14.66 -18.76
N ASN A 354 -12.02 -13.57 -18.20
CA ASN A 354 -12.82 -12.54 -18.86
C ASN A 354 -14.02 -13.10 -19.64
N ILE A 355 -14.95 -12.26 -20.02
CA ILE A 355 -16.03 -12.57 -20.95
C ILE A 355 -15.85 -11.66 -22.15
N LEU A 356 -15.69 -12.23 -23.32
CA LEU A 356 -15.42 -11.49 -24.54
C LEU A 356 -16.72 -11.14 -25.26
N TYR A 357 -16.69 -10.10 -26.06
CA TYR A 357 -17.83 -9.68 -26.90
C TYR A 357 -18.26 -10.79 -27.87
N GLU A 358 -17.34 -11.60 -28.34
CA GLU A 358 -17.60 -12.76 -29.20
C GLU A 358 -18.45 -13.85 -28.51
N ASP A 359 -18.51 -13.83 -27.16
CA ASP A 359 -19.34 -14.72 -26.36
C ASP A 359 -20.78 -14.22 -26.17
N GLN A 360 -21.25 -13.21 -26.92
CA GLN A 360 -22.48 -12.46 -26.67
C GLN A 360 -23.72 -13.36 -26.52
N GLY A 361 -23.92 -14.33 -27.40
CA GLY A 361 -25.05 -15.24 -27.30
C GLY A 361 -25.01 -16.16 -26.08
N TRP A 362 -23.82 -16.41 -25.54
CA TRP A 362 -23.63 -17.16 -24.30
C TRP A 362 -23.86 -16.31 -23.05
N GLN A 363 -23.47 -15.04 -23.11
CA GLN A 363 -23.65 -14.09 -21.99
C GLN A 363 -25.12 -13.90 -21.66
N ASP A 364 -25.98 -13.76 -22.68
CA ASP A 364 -27.43 -13.56 -22.49
C ASP A 364 -28.06 -14.74 -21.76
N ASN A 365 -27.53 -15.95 -21.92
CA ASN A 365 -28.05 -17.19 -21.33
C ASN A 365 -27.28 -17.65 -20.08
N ALA A 366 -26.17 -17.02 -19.71
CA ALA A 366 -25.36 -17.48 -18.58
C ALA A 366 -26.16 -17.55 -17.27
N THR A 367 -27.00 -16.57 -17.00
CA THR A 367 -27.85 -16.56 -15.81
C THR A 367 -29.05 -17.53 -15.89
N GLU A 368 -29.35 -18.13 -17.05
CA GLU A 368 -30.31 -19.25 -17.17
C GLU A 368 -29.65 -20.59 -16.85
N VAL A 369 -28.36 -20.73 -17.18
CA VAL A 369 -27.57 -21.96 -17.02
C VAL A 369 -27.00 -22.12 -15.62
N TYR A 370 -26.55 -21.02 -15.00
CA TYR A 370 -25.90 -21.01 -13.68
C TYR A 370 -26.82 -20.45 -12.60
N ASP A 371 -26.67 -20.99 -11.39
CA ASP A 371 -27.39 -20.49 -10.21
C ASP A 371 -26.84 -19.12 -9.79
N LYS A 372 -25.52 -18.94 -9.85
CA LYS A 372 -24.83 -17.68 -9.65
C LYS A 372 -23.67 -17.49 -10.63
N VAL A 373 -23.43 -16.23 -10.98
CA VAL A 373 -22.28 -15.76 -11.76
C VAL A 373 -21.45 -14.84 -10.87
N ILE A 374 -20.22 -15.26 -10.57
CA ILE A 374 -19.33 -14.54 -9.64
C ILE A 374 -18.17 -13.96 -10.41
N PHE A 375 -18.09 -12.64 -10.49
CA PHE A 375 -16.97 -11.92 -11.10
C PHE A 375 -15.91 -11.67 -10.03
N LEU A 376 -14.74 -12.27 -10.22
CA LEU A 376 -13.56 -12.16 -9.37
C LEU A 376 -12.59 -11.15 -9.99
N VAL A 377 -12.65 -9.89 -9.54
CA VAL A 377 -11.88 -8.80 -10.14
C VAL A 377 -10.55 -8.66 -9.40
N ALA A 378 -9.48 -9.20 -9.97
CA ALA A 378 -8.13 -9.14 -9.38
C ALA A 378 -7.34 -7.97 -10.00
N ARG A 379 -7.68 -6.75 -9.59
CA ARG A 379 -7.06 -5.54 -10.11
C ARG A 379 -6.57 -4.66 -8.97
N ASN A 380 -5.26 -4.45 -8.94
CA ASN A 380 -4.58 -3.53 -8.04
C ASN A 380 -3.83 -2.47 -8.83
N THR A 381 -3.52 -1.38 -8.17
CA THR A 381 -2.51 -0.44 -8.67
C THR A 381 -1.17 -1.15 -8.83
N HIS A 382 -0.44 -0.78 -9.85
CA HIS A 382 0.87 -1.32 -10.15
C HIS A 382 1.76 -0.23 -10.73
N THR A 383 2.89 0.00 -10.11
CA THR A 383 3.90 0.92 -10.62
C THR A 383 4.77 0.22 -11.68
N PRO A 384 5.22 0.89 -12.74
CA PRO A 384 4.98 2.28 -13.11
C PRO A 384 3.83 2.44 -14.12
N PHE A 385 2.61 2.36 -13.68
CA PHE A 385 1.43 2.52 -14.53
C PHE A 385 0.64 3.77 -14.13
N GLY A 386 -0.34 4.13 -14.97
CA GLY A 386 -1.30 5.19 -14.69
C GLY A 386 -2.41 4.74 -13.73
N PRO A 387 -3.48 5.54 -13.61
CA PRO A 387 -4.64 5.22 -12.80
C PRO A 387 -5.20 3.84 -13.12
N LEU A 388 -5.75 3.17 -12.09
CA LEU A 388 -6.35 1.88 -12.25
C LEU A 388 -7.59 1.99 -13.15
N GLN A 389 -7.57 1.25 -14.25
CA GLN A 389 -8.66 1.14 -15.21
C GLN A 389 -8.83 -0.30 -15.65
N LEU A 390 -10.06 -0.69 -15.98
CA LEU A 390 -10.37 -1.96 -16.62
C LEU A 390 -10.35 -1.76 -18.14
N TRP A 391 -9.53 -2.52 -18.85
CA TRP A 391 -9.26 -2.36 -20.29
C TRP A 391 -9.68 -3.59 -21.07
N ASP A 392 -9.91 -3.42 -22.38
CA ASP A 392 -10.14 -4.52 -23.33
C ASP A 392 -11.09 -5.61 -22.79
N ASP A 393 -10.58 -6.82 -22.63
CA ASP A 393 -11.34 -7.98 -22.15
C ASP A 393 -11.92 -7.78 -20.74
N GLU A 394 -11.23 -7.03 -19.88
CA GLU A 394 -11.74 -6.71 -18.55
C GLU A 394 -12.97 -5.79 -18.65
N ALA A 395 -12.93 -4.79 -19.52
CA ALA A 395 -14.06 -3.88 -19.76
C ALA A 395 -15.25 -4.62 -20.38
N GLN A 396 -15.02 -5.60 -21.25
CA GLN A 396 -16.07 -6.47 -21.78
C GLN A 396 -16.73 -7.31 -20.68
N SER A 397 -15.94 -7.79 -19.70
CA SER A 397 -16.49 -8.49 -18.52
C SER A 397 -17.34 -7.56 -17.65
N VAL A 398 -17.00 -6.27 -17.54
CA VAL A 398 -17.84 -5.25 -16.87
C VAL A 398 -19.18 -5.11 -17.60
N TRP A 399 -19.14 -4.97 -18.92
CA TRP A 399 -20.36 -4.87 -19.73
C TRP A 399 -21.25 -6.10 -19.53
N ALA A 400 -20.68 -7.31 -19.57
CA ALA A 400 -21.40 -8.55 -19.33
C ALA A 400 -22.06 -8.58 -17.94
N ALA A 401 -21.31 -8.27 -16.87
CA ALA A 401 -21.85 -8.21 -15.51
C ALA A 401 -22.99 -7.19 -15.38
N ASN A 402 -22.90 -6.05 -16.07
CA ASN A 402 -23.94 -5.02 -16.05
C ASN A 402 -25.15 -5.31 -16.96
N SER A 403 -25.04 -6.30 -17.85
CA SER A 403 -26.13 -6.73 -18.76
C SER A 403 -26.93 -7.93 -18.25
N MET A 404 -26.28 -8.82 -17.45
CA MET A 404 -26.90 -10.02 -16.89
C MET A 404 -27.97 -9.74 -15.85
N ASP A 405 -28.81 -10.76 -15.53
CA ASP A 405 -29.75 -10.70 -14.42
C ASP A 405 -29.05 -10.43 -13.08
N LYS A 406 -29.32 -9.26 -12.52
CA LYS A 406 -28.68 -8.78 -11.29
C LYS A 406 -29.00 -9.65 -10.07
N SER A 407 -30.07 -10.44 -10.09
CA SER A 407 -30.42 -11.35 -9.00
C SER A 407 -29.44 -12.51 -8.85
N LYS A 408 -28.64 -12.80 -9.89
CA LYS A 408 -27.69 -13.91 -9.91
C LYS A 408 -26.21 -13.47 -9.92
N VAL A 409 -25.94 -12.18 -10.18
CA VAL A 409 -24.57 -11.65 -10.28
C VAL A 409 -24.03 -11.23 -8.92
N ILE A 410 -22.81 -11.67 -8.62
CA ILE A 410 -22.00 -11.25 -7.46
C ILE A 410 -20.68 -10.73 -8.00
N VAL A 411 -20.21 -9.59 -7.53
CA VAL A 411 -18.88 -9.05 -7.85
C VAL A 411 -18.02 -8.98 -6.59
N ILE A 412 -16.80 -9.48 -6.71
CA ILE A 412 -15.81 -9.50 -5.62
C ILE A 412 -14.54 -8.82 -6.11
N SER A 413 -14.21 -7.67 -5.54
CA SER A 413 -12.92 -7.05 -5.77
C SER A 413 -11.86 -7.65 -4.86
N LEU A 414 -10.83 -8.21 -5.47
CA LEU A 414 -9.67 -8.82 -4.83
C LEU A 414 -8.48 -7.84 -4.82
N GLY A 415 -8.76 -6.57 -4.69
CA GLY A 415 -7.76 -5.50 -4.72
C GLY A 415 -8.36 -4.15 -4.41
N SER A 416 -8.32 -3.23 -5.38
CA SER A 416 -8.84 -1.87 -5.22
C SER A 416 -10.31 -1.86 -4.81
N PRO A 417 -10.69 -1.13 -3.74
CA PRO A 417 -12.06 -1.06 -3.26
C PRO A 417 -12.98 -0.24 -4.18
N TYR A 418 -12.42 0.61 -5.03
CA TYR A 418 -13.17 1.56 -5.84
C TYR A 418 -13.84 0.93 -7.07
N ILE A 419 -13.38 -0.24 -7.48
CA ILE A 419 -13.88 -0.95 -8.68
C ILE A 419 -15.40 -1.13 -8.68
N GLY A 420 -16.00 -1.39 -7.52
CA GLY A 420 -17.44 -1.64 -7.42
C GLY A 420 -18.29 -0.45 -7.82
N ASN A 421 -17.94 0.74 -7.38
CA ASN A 421 -18.71 1.95 -7.68
C ASN A 421 -18.35 2.54 -9.04
N GLU A 422 -17.11 2.36 -9.50
CA GLU A 422 -16.68 2.86 -10.81
C GLU A 422 -17.24 2.05 -11.98
N TYR A 423 -17.30 0.72 -11.83
CA TYR A 423 -17.59 -0.19 -12.95
C TYR A 423 -18.84 -1.05 -12.75
N PHE A 424 -19.26 -1.30 -11.51
CA PHE A 424 -20.33 -2.26 -11.17
C PHE A 424 -21.42 -1.62 -10.29
N GLU A 425 -21.73 -0.35 -10.50
CA GLU A 425 -22.71 0.38 -9.65
C GLU A 425 -24.09 -0.29 -9.62
N ARG A 426 -24.49 -0.97 -10.72
CA ARG A 426 -25.81 -1.65 -10.84
C ARG A 426 -25.82 -3.06 -10.24
N VAL A 427 -24.67 -3.62 -9.89
CA VAL A 427 -24.61 -4.95 -9.30
C VAL A 427 -25.06 -4.86 -7.84
N LYS A 428 -26.01 -5.71 -7.46
CA LYS A 428 -26.67 -5.66 -6.14
C LYS A 428 -25.89 -6.33 -5.01
N THR A 429 -24.93 -7.22 -5.35
CA THR A 429 -24.06 -7.87 -4.34
C THR A 429 -22.60 -7.60 -4.68
N TYR A 430 -21.93 -6.85 -3.81
CA TYR A 430 -20.53 -6.44 -4.00
C TYR A 430 -19.72 -6.59 -2.71
N ILE A 431 -18.54 -7.21 -2.85
CA ILE A 431 -17.62 -7.52 -1.75
C ILE A 431 -16.24 -6.97 -2.05
N ASN A 432 -15.57 -6.37 -1.06
CA ASN A 432 -14.17 -5.98 -1.10
C ASN A 432 -13.34 -6.87 -0.18
N THR A 433 -12.21 -7.38 -0.69
CA THR A 433 -11.23 -8.15 0.10
C THR A 433 -9.90 -7.45 0.28
N TYR A 434 -9.62 -6.40 -0.50
CA TYR A 434 -8.39 -5.59 -0.50
C TYR A 434 -7.10 -6.33 -0.85
N SER A 435 -7.12 -7.65 -0.93
CA SER A 435 -5.98 -8.51 -1.22
C SER A 435 -6.37 -9.68 -2.12
N ASN A 436 -5.39 -10.23 -2.86
CA ASN A 436 -5.54 -11.39 -3.73
C ASN A 436 -4.45 -12.44 -3.38
N ASP A 437 -4.54 -13.02 -2.20
CA ASP A 437 -3.63 -14.06 -1.70
C ASP A 437 -4.41 -15.28 -1.17
N ALA A 438 -3.70 -16.37 -0.90
CA ALA A 438 -4.33 -17.62 -0.50
C ALA A 438 -5.11 -17.53 0.83
N SER A 439 -4.63 -16.72 1.78
CA SER A 439 -5.30 -16.51 3.07
C SER A 439 -6.62 -15.77 2.87
N THR A 440 -6.61 -14.75 2.00
CA THR A 440 -7.80 -13.99 1.60
C THR A 440 -8.81 -14.90 0.90
N HIS A 441 -8.39 -15.77 0.00
CA HIS A 441 -9.27 -16.73 -0.70
C HIS A 441 -9.93 -17.71 0.27
N SER A 442 -9.17 -18.25 1.22
CA SER A 442 -9.71 -19.17 2.23
C SER A 442 -10.73 -18.47 3.14
N ALA A 443 -10.43 -17.27 3.61
CA ALA A 443 -11.34 -16.49 4.45
C ALA A 443 -12.62 -16.10 3.67
N LEU A 444 -12.46 -15.64 2.42
CA LEU A 444 -13.57 -15.28 1.53
C LEU A 444 -14.53 -16.45 1.34
N LEU A 445 -14.01 -17.64 1.00
CA LEU A 445 -14.86 -18.80 0.79
C LEU A 445 -15.65 -19.18 2.06
N ARG A 446 -15.00 -19.20 3.22
CA ARG A 446 -15.67 -19.48 4.50
C ARG A 446 -16.77 -18.45 4.82
N ILE A 447 -16.56 -17.18 4.48
CA ILE A 447 -17.55 -16.12 4.64
C ILE A 447 -18.72 -16.32 3.65
N LEU A 448 -18.41 -16.61 2.39
CA LEU A 448 -19.44 -16.87 1.37
C LEU A 448 -20.33 -18.08 1.72
N LEU A 449 -19.77 -19.07 2.43
CA LEU A 449 -20.50 -20.26 2.92
C LEU A 449 -21.20 -20.02 4.28
N GLY A 450 -21.18 -18.83 4.83
CA GLY A 450 -21.78 -18.51 6.12
C GLY A 450 -21.06 -19.11 7.35
N GLN A 451 -19.87 -19.66 7.17
CA GLN A 451 -19.06 -20.21 8.27
C GLN A 451 -18.40 -19.10 9.10
N LEU A 452 -18.24 -17.92 8.52
CA LEU A 452 -17.75 -16.70 9.18
C LEU A 452 -18.65 -15.52 8.78
N PRO A 453 -18.88 -14.56 9.69
CA PRO A 453 -19.61 -13.34 9.37
C PRO A 453 -18.71 -12.31 8.65
N PHE A 454 -19.33 -11.46 7.83
CA PHE A 454 -18.69 -10.22 7.39
C PHE A 454 -18.45 -9.29 8.58
N LYS A 455 -17.21 -8.85 8.81
CA LYS A 455 -16.84 -7.94 9.90
C LYS A 455 -16.19 -6.65 9.39
N GLY A 456 -15.63 -6.68 8.18
CA GLY A 456 -14.92 -5.55 7.58
C GLY A 456 -15.84 -4.36 7.34
N LYS A 457 -15.26 -3.16 7.48
CA LYS A 457 -15.90 -1.90 7.10
C LYS A 457 -14.99 -1.17 6.14
N SER A 458 -15.55 -0.60 5.07
CA SER A 458 -14.70 0.16 4.13
C SER A 458 -13.86 1.20 4.88
N PRO A 459 -12.54 1.17 4.72
CA PRO A 459 -11.67 2.16 5.35
C PRO A 459 -11.58 3.46 4.55
N VAL A 460 -12.23 3.50 3.39
CA VAL A 460 -12.28 4.64 2.47
C VAL A 460 -13.71 4.93 2.07
N ASN A 461 -13.99 6.19 1.75
CA ASN A 461 -15.25 6.59 1.17
C ASN A 461 -15.36 6.04 -0.26
N LEU A 462 -16.35 5.20 -0.51
CA LEU A 462 -16.62 4.62 -1.82
C LEU A 462 -17.58 5.48 -2.66
N GLU A 463 -18.21 6.48 -2.06
CA GLU A 463 -19.16 7.38 -2.75
C GLU A 463 -18.48 8.56 -3.46
N HIS A 464 -17.14 8.65 -3.38
CA HIS A 464 -16.37 9.66 -4.11
C HIS A 464 -16.61 9.50 -5.62
N LYS A 465 -17.62 10.23 -6.10
CA LYS A 465 -17.71 10.52 -7.52
C LYS A 465 -16.64 11.57 -7.81
N LEU A 466 -15.58 11.17 -8.49
CA LEU A 466 -14.46 12.02 -8.89
C LEU A 466 -14.89 13.25 -9.70
N PHE A 467 -16.08 13.20 -10.28
CA PHE A 467 -16.67 14.27 -11.10
C PHE A 467 -18.16 14.40 -10.80
N THR A 468 -18.52 15.23 -9.83
CA THR A 468 -19.80 15.95 -9.89
C THR A 468 -19.58 17.13 -10.85
N PHE A 469 -19.91 16.93 -12.10
CA PHE A 469 -20.08 18.05 -13.02
C PHE A 469 -21.31 18.86 -12.64
#